data_126b9c1b082f9c7523314dabf97ea93e
#
_entry.id   126b9c1b082f9c7523314dabf97ea93e
#
_cell.length_a   1.000
_cell.length_b   1.000
_cell.length_c   1.000
_cell.angle_alpha   90.00
_cell.angle_beta   90.00
_cell.angle_gamma   90.00
#
_symmetry.space_group_name_H-M   'P 1'
#
loop_
_entity.id
_entity.type
_entity.pdbx_description
1 polymer ?
#
loop_
_entity_poly.entity_id
_entity_poly.type
_entity_poly.pdbx_seq_one_letter_code
_entity_poly.pdbx_strand_id
1 'polypeptide(L)'
;MSKTVKDKMKIAITIAIVGLFIWFLIISPMITFHQNEKKVEEAAKRYFDLYQNELPVGERVKTVKLTTLYDKSFLKEDVYIPYTKKTCSISNSWVKVRRVNGEYKYYTYLECGVLTSTVDHKGPEIRLYGDQNVTVDLGEKYSDPGVKNVVDNSDGRLNVKDVIKKGKVDTSKVGVYEIEYVAFDSLSNKSSVKRTVNVVQKLASTIKKATGKVDYYIGEDPENYIYFSNMVFRIIGINGNEVKIVADKDIANVNYDAIDEWFKYYEAHLTDEAKRLIVEAKYCNMNITDKTFDTTQCSNYSVKKKFGLLSVDDINKSKASAAEGSYLEMGTITWLGNSKDSNNAYANRDYFYGTDKVYMAFNKVHNFGVRPVITIKGDSLIISGNGKADNPYKLKDYIKPKKNVELNTRFTGEYISYGGLLWRIVDVNKDGTTKVYCEQSLYDQEDPVIVMYDEKLTGNLTYNPKQHGNIGYIINNRSREFIDTKYFVNHEI
;
A
#
# COMPACT_ATOMS: atom_id res chain seq x y z
N MET A 1 39.42 78.08 -21.03
CA MET A 1 38.73 77.37 -19.98
C MET A 1 39.69 76.37 -19.36
N SER A 2 40.01 76.52 -18.09
CA SER A 2 41.01 75.66 -17.43
C SER A 2 40.60 74.18 -17.44
N LYS A 3 41.53 73.26 -17.41
CA LYS A 3 41.27 71.81 -17.37
C LYS A 3 40.33 71.42 -16.23
N THR A 4 40.48 72.06 -15.08
CA THR A 4 39.63 71.87 -13.87
C THR A 4 38.15 72.28 -14.06
N VAL A 5 37.87 73.32 -14.87
CA VAL A 5 36.50 73.76 -15.16
C VAL A 5 35.83 72.79 -16.14
N LYS A 6 36.58 72.24 -17.13
CA LYS A 6 36.09 71.20 -18.04
C LYS A 6 35.75 69.92 -17.29
N ASP A 7 36.56 69.53 -16.33
CA ASP A 7 36.31 68.31 -15.54
C ASP A 7 35.10 68.45 -14.59
N LYS A 8 34.95 69.58 -13.91
CA LYS A 8 33.76 69.89 -13.12
C LYS A 8 32.47 69.93 -13.97
N MET A 9 32.55 70.46 -15.19
CA MET A 9 31.40 70.48 -16.10
C MET A 9 31.04 69.08 -16.61
N LYS A 10 32.02 68.20 -16.88
CA LYS A 10 31.78 66.81 -17.24
C LYS A 10 31.09 66.09 -16.10
N ILE A 11 31.54 66.22 -14.85
CA ILE A 11 30.95 65.62 -13.68
C ILE A 11 29.50 66.09 -13.50
N ALA A 12 29.23 67.39 -13.62
CA ALA A 12 27.88 67.94 -13.52
C ALA A 12 26.93 67.39 -14.60
N ILE A 13 27.41 67.27 -15.84
CA ILE A 13 26.65 66.70 -16.95
C ILE A 13 26.38 65.21 -16.69
N THR A 14 27.36 64.44 -16.20
CA THR A 14 27.17 63.04 -15.86
C THR A 14 26.14 62.86 -14.75
N ILE A 15 26.20 63.66 -13.71
CA ILE A 15 25.19 63.62 -12.60
C ILE A 15 23.79 63.97 -13.14
N ALA A 16 23.69 64.96 -14.02
CA ALA A 16 22.40 65.33 -14.63
C ALA A 16 21.84 64.19 -15.53
N ILE A 17 22.68 63.54 -16.31
CA ILE A 17 22.28 62.39 -17.14
C ILE A 17 21.84 61.23 -16.27
N VAL A 18 22.61 60.87 -15.24
CA VAL A 18 22.24 59.83 -14.28
C VAL A 18 20.94 60.16 -13.55
N GLY A 19 20.76 61.43 -13.12
CA GLY A 19 19.53 61.88 -12.49
C GLY A 19 18.30 61.77 -13.40
N LEU A 20 18.45 62.18 -14.69
CA LEU A 20 17.40 61.98 -15.71
C LEU A 20 17.09 60.49 -15.95
N PHE A 21 18.12 59.63 -15.98
CA PHE A 21 17.96 58.21 -16.17
C PHE A 21 17.19 57.55 -15.00
N ILE A 22 17.51 57.98 -13.77
CA ILE A 22 16.78 57.53 -12.57
C ILE A 22 15.35 58.04 -12.61
N TRP A 23 15.13 59.29 -13.00
CA TRP A 23 13.80 59.85 -13.13
C TRP A 23 12.92 59.04 -14.11
N PHE A 24 13.42 58.79 -15.32
CA PHE A 24 12.65 58.10 -16.34
C PHE A 24 12.44 56.59 -16.04
N LEU A 25 13.42 55.90 -15.45
CA LEU A 25 13.32 54.45 -15.23
C LEU A 25 12.69 54.06 -13.90
N ILE A 26 12.72 54.95 -12.89
CA ILE A 26 12.24 54.61 -11.53
C ILE A 26 11.15 55.55 -11.09
N ILE A 27 11.40 56.86 -11.05
CA ILE A 27 10.50 57.80 -10.42
C ILE A 27 9.20 58.03 -11.23
N SER A 28 9.30 58.24 -12.52
CA SER A 28 8.15 58.47 -13.41
C SER A 28 7.19 57.23 -13.44
N PRO A 29 7.70 55.97 -13.59
CA PRO A 29 6.87 54.78 -13.50
C PRO A 29 6.12 54.69 -12.15
N MET A 30 6.78 54.98 -11.04
CA MET A 30 6.15 54.93 -9.71
C MET A 30 5.05 55.97 -9.55
N ILE A 31 5.28 57.20 -10.03
CA ILE A 31 4.23 58.26 -9.99
C ILE A 31 3.01 57.83 -10.81
N THR A 32 3.23 57.31 -12.02
CA THR A 32 2.13 56.87 -12.89
C THR A 32 1.43 55.65 -12.28
N PHE A 33 2.16 54.76 -11.63
CA PHE A 33 1.57 53.62 -10.93
C PHE A 33 0.60 54.07 -9.85
N HIS A 34 0.99 55.02 -8.99
CA HIS A 34 0.10 55.59 -7.96
C HIS A 34 -1.08 56.39 -8.53
N GLN A 35 -0.90 57.06 -9.67
CA GLN A 35 -2.01 57.70 -10.38
C GLN A 35 -3.02 56.66 -10.90
N ASN A 36 -2.52 55.54 -11.41
CA ASN A 36 -3.34 54.40 -11.83
C ASN A 36 -4.10 53.78 -10.67
N GLU A 37 -3.47 53.59 -9.50
CA GLU A 37 -4.18 53.11 -8.30
C GLU A 37 -5.38 54.03 -7.97
N LYS A 38 -5.19 55.34 -7.93
CA LYS A 38 -6.28 56.32 -7.71
C LYS A 38 -7.37 56.28 -8.78
N LYS A 39 -6.96 56.22 -10.08
CA LYS A 39 -7.90 56.11 -11.21
C LYS A 39 -8.80 54.88 -11.10
N VAL A 40 -8.22 53.73 -10.71
CA VAL A 40 -8.96 52.48 -10.55
C VAL A 40 -9.82 52.49 -9.30
N GLU A 41 -9.35 53.09 -8.20
CA GLU A 41 -10.14 53.29 -6.99
C GLU A 41 -11.40 54.16 -7.25
N GLU A 42 -11.23 55.27 -7.96
CA GLU A 42 -12.34 56.14 -8.33
C GLU A 42 -13.35 55.45 -9.27
N ALA A 43 -12.85 54.62 -10.19
CA ALA A 43 -13.73 53.83 -11.03
C ALA A 43 -14.53 52.80 -10.20
N ALA A 44 -13.90 52.19 -9.21
CA ALA A 44 -14.60 51.29 -8.29
C ALA A 44 -15.61 52.00 -7.40
N LYS A 45 -15.31 53.23 -6.93
CA LYS A 45 -16.27 54.04 -6.20
C LYS A 45 -17.52 54.32 -7.05
N ARG A 46 -17.35 54.80 -8.31
CA ARG A 46 -18.48 55.00 -9.25
C ARG A 46 -19.24 53.70 -9.53
N TYR A 47 -18.55 52.56 -9.57
CA TYR A 47 -19.20 51.25 -9.72
C TYR A 47 -20.12 50.97 -8.53
N PHE A 48 -19.63 51.09 -7.30
CA PHE A 48 -20.42 50.83 -6.10
C PHE A 48 -21.50 51.90 -5.82
N ASP A 49 -21.31 53.14 -6.28
CA ASP A 49 -22.34 54.16 -6.23
C ASP A 49 -23.55 53.79 -7.11
N LEU A 50 -23.31 53.20 -8.28
CA LEU A 50 -24.35 52.72 -9.17
C LEU A 50 -24.95 51.38 -8.71
N TYR A 51 -24.11 50.48 -8.17
CA TYR A 51 -24.48 49.16 -7.69
C TYR A 51 -24.45 49.06 -6.16
N GLN A 52 -25.24 49.88 -5.48
CA GLN A 52 -25.24 49.98 -4.01
C GLN A 52 -25.60 48.67 -3.31
N ASN A 53 -26.36 47.78 -3.96
CA ASN A 53 -26.68 46.48 -3.45
C ASN A 53 -25.48 45.52 -3.41
N GLU A 54 -24.39 45.85 -4.08
CA GLU A 54 -23.14 45.12 -4.02
C GLU A 54 -22.16 45.61 -2.94
N LEU A 55 -22.47 46.71 -2.26
CA LEU A 55 -21.69 47.19 -1.12
C LEU A 55 -21.70 46.15 0.03
N PRO A 56 -20.59 46.03 0.77
CA PRO A 56 -20.53 45.06 1.87
C PRO A 56 -21.44 45.49 3.05
N VAL A 57 -22.12 44.51 3.61
CA VAL A 57 -22.91 44.65 4.83
C VAL A 57 -22.10 44.16 6.02
N GLY A 58 -22.02 44.95 7.09
CA GLY A 58 -21.22 44.66 8.27
C GLY A 58 -19.71 44.67 7.96
N GLU A 59 -18.96 43.72 8.52
CA GLU A 59 -17.49 43.61 8.35
C GLU A 59 -17.06 42.82 7.10
N ARG A 60 -18.01 42.48 6.27
CA ARG A 60 -17.70 41.72 5.03
C ARG A 60 -16.86 42.55 4.08
N VAL A 61 -16.10 41.88 3.22
CA VAL A 61 -15.35 42.51 2.14
C VAL A 61 -16.01 42.14 0.81
N LYS A 62 -16.14 43.16 -0.06
CA LYS A 62 -16.54 42.96 -1.46
C LYS A 62 -15.37 43.27 -2.37
N THR A 63 -15.23 42.52 -3.45
CA THR A 63 -14.15 42.67 -4.42
C THR A 63 -14.75 42.97 -5.79
N VAL A 64 -14.27 44.01 -6.43
CA VAL A 64 -14.50 44.25 -7.86
C VAL A 64 -13.17 44.10 -8.59
N LYS A 65 -13.14 43.23 -9.60
CA LYS A 65 -11.94 42.99 -10.43
C LYS A 65 -11.78 44.08 -11.47
N LEU A 66 -10.56 44.30 -11.92
CA LEU A 66 -10.27 45.24 -13.00
C LEU A 66 -11.01 44.86 -14.29
N THR A 67 -11.17 43.56 -14.59
CA THR A 67 -12.02 43.04 -15.68
C THR A 67 -13.45 43.61 -15.60
N THR A 68 -14.08 43.54 -14.42
CA THR A 68 -15.46 44.00 -14.23
C THR A 68 -15.59 45.50 -14.48
N LEU A 69 -14.58 46.30 -14.09
CA LEU A 69 -14.59 47.75 -14.33
C LEU A 69 -14.48 48.10 -15.81
N TYR A 70 -13.74 47.31 -16.60
CA TYR A 70 -13.69 47.43 -18.07
C TYR A 70 -15.02 46.98 -18.72
N ASP A 71 -15.47 45.78 -18.39
CA ASP A 71 -16.66 45.17 -18.97
C ASP A 71 -17.91 46.05 -18.77
N LYS A 72 -17.97 46.75 -17.61
CA LYS A 72 -19.05 47.67 -17.26
C LYS A 72 -18.77 49.11 -17.65
N SER A 73 -17.70 49.39 -18.40
CA SER A 73 -17.32 50.69 -18.93
C SER A 73 -17.02 51.77 -17.88
N PHE A 74 -16.65 51.40 -16.64
CA PHE A 74 -16.16 52.32 -15.62
C PHE A 74 -14.71 52.74 -15.86
N LEU A 75 -13.98 51.95 -16.62
CA LEU A 75 -12.65 52.26 -17.17
C LEU A 75 -12.72 52.11 -18.70
N LYS A 76 -12.30 53.14 -19.43
CA LYS A 76 -12.30 53.18 -20.90
C LYS A 76 -10.92 53.02 -21.52
N GLU A 77 -9.89 53.34 -20.77
CA GLU A 77 -8.51 53.32 -21.21
C GLU A 77 -7.72 52.26 -20.43
N ASP A 78 -6.78 51.64 -21.10
CA ASP A 78 -5.89 50.68 -20.45
C ASP A 78 -5.12 51.32 -19.30
N VAL A 79 -5.03 50.55 -18.20
CA VAL A 79 -4.18 50.90 -17.07
C VAL A 79 -2.80 50.32 -17.35
N TYR A 80 -1.82 51.17 -17.67
CA TYR A 80 -0.48 50.76 -18.06
C TYR A 80 0.61 51.66 -17.44
N ILE A 81 1.84 51.15 -17.43
CA ILE A 81 3.01 51.90 -16.99
C ILE A 81 3.73 52.46 -18.23
N PRO A 82 3.85 53.80 -18.37
CA PRO A 82 4.60 54.41 -19.45
C PRO A 82 6.05 53.83 -19.55
N TYR A 83 6.60 53.87 -20.73
CA TYR A 83 7.95 53.41 -21.07
C TYR A 83 8.16 51.87 -21.05
N THR A 84 7.45 51.15 -20.19
CA THR A 84 7.53 49.65 -20.16
C THR A 84 6.55 49.02 -21.14
N LYS A 85 5.55 49.78 -21.64
CA LYS A 85 4.40 49.31 -22.43
C LYS A 85 3.67 48.10 -21.78
N LYS A 86 3.90 47.87 -20.48
CA LYS A 86 3.22 46.81 -19.75
C LYS A 86 1.90 47.31 -19.21
N THR A 87 0.82 46.65 -19.61
CA THR A 87 -0.49 46.80 -19.03
C THR A 87 -0.58 46.12 -17.68
N CYS A 88 -1.40 46.62 -16.78
CA CYS A 88 -1.69 45.93 -15.52
C CYS A 88 -2.54 44.69 -15.77
N SER A 89 -2.29 43.64 -15.02
CA SER A 89 -3.05 42.39 -15.11
C SER A 89 -4.52 42.62 -14.77
N ILE A 90 -5.38 42.46 -15.76
CA ILE A 90 -6.83 42.66 -15.56
C ILE A 90 -7.48 41.58 -14.70
N SER A 91 -6.90 40.38 -14.67
CA SER A 91 -7.37 39.22 -13.89
C SER A 91 -6.92 39.25 -12.43
N ASN A 92 -5.69 39.76 -12.19
CA ASN A 92 -5.07 39.74 -10.86
C ASN A 92 -5.24 41.05 -10.10
N SER A 93 -5.60 42.17 -10.83
CA SER A 93 -5.83 43.47 -10.21
C SER A 93 -7.30 43.63 -9.78
N TRP A 94 -7.49 44.27 -8.63
CA TRP A 94 -8.81 44.40 -8.02
C TRP A 94 -8.88 45.59 -7.07
N VAL A 95 -10.12 45.97 -6.72
CA VAL A 95 -10.43 46.89 -5.60
C VAL A 95 -11.31 46.15 -4.62
N LYS A 96 -10.88 46.09 -3.37
CA LYS A 96 -11.68 45.60 -2.25
C LYS A 96 -12.30 46.78 -1.49
N VAL A 97 -13.56 46.65 -1.09
CA VAL A 97 -14.25 47.58 -0.26
C VAL A 97 -14.71 46.92 1.03
N ARG A 98 -14.47 47.57 2.15
CA ARG A 98 -14.86 47.14 3.50
C ARG A 98 -15.42 48.30 4.27
N ARG A 99 -16.41 48.04 5.13
CA ARG A 99 -16.93 49.06 6.06
C ARG A 99 -16.07 49.08 7.31
N VAL A 100 -15.48 50.24 7.64
CA VAL A 100 -14.63 50.43 8.82
C VAL A 100 -15.16 51.68 9.56
N ASN A 101 -15.54 51.52 10.82
CA ASN A 101 -16.10 52.62 11.64
C ASN A 101 -17.27 53.35 10.97
N GLY A 102 -18.11 52.65 10.23
CA GLY A 102 -19.27 53.21 9.56
C GLY A 102 -19.02 53.71 8.13
N GLU A 103 -17.78 53.90 7.73
CA GLU A 103 -17.38 54.41 6.41
C GLU A 103 -16.86 53.28 5.50
N TYR A 104 -17.04 53.43 4.18
CA TYR A 104 -16.50 52.53 3.21
C TYR A 104 -15.05 52.89 2.86
N LYS A 105 -14.10 51.99 3.16
CA LYS A 105 -12.70 52.11 2.75
C LYS A 105 -12.42 51.20 1.56
N TYR A 106 -11.68 51.76 0.61
CA TYR A 106 -11.29 51.09 -0.63
C TYR A 106 -9.82 50.75 -0.58
N TYR A 107 -9.49 49.54 -1.02
CA TYR A 107 -8.14 48.98 -1.04
C TYR A 107 -7.86 48.51 -2.46
N THR A 108 -6.98 49.25 -3.17
CA THR A 108 -6.69 48.99 -4.58
C THR A 108 -5.40 48.18 -4.71
N TYR A 109 -5.48 47.05 -5.37
CA TYR A 109 -4.33 46.23 -5.74
C TYR A 109 -4.18 46.19 -7.26
N LEU A 110 -3.05 46.66 -7.74
CA LEU A 110 -2.63 46.58 -9.15
C LEU A 110 -1.37 45.73 -9.28
N GLU A 111 -1.34 44.87 -10.28
CA GLU A 111 -0.18 44.11 -10.70
C GLU A 111 0.19 44.52 -12.13
N CYS A 112 1.26 45.32 -12.25
CA CYS A 112 1.69 45.93 -13.52
C CYS A 112 3.14 45.55 -13.85
N GLY A 113 3.36 44.30 -14.18
CA GLY A 113 4.69 43.73 -14.43
C GLY A 113 5.50 43.59 -13.15
N VAL A 114 6.56 44.41 -12.98
CA VAL A 114 7.39 44.39 -11.75
C VAL A 114 6.86 45.29 -10.64
N LEU A 115 5.90 46.13 -10.93
CA LEU A 115 5.27 47.04 -9.97
C LEU A 115 3.95 46.44 -9.48
N THR A 116 3.83 46.31 -8.17
CA THR A 116 2.61 45.85 -7.49
C THR A 116 2.26 46.81 -6.38
N SER A 117 0.94 46.95 -6.08
CA SER A 117 0.47 47.72 -4.95
C SER A 117 0.99 47.17 -3.63
N THR A 118 1.18 48.08 -2.66
CA THR A 118 1.60 47.72 -1.29
C THR A 118 0.48 47.19 -0.41
N VAL A 119 -0.76 47.33 -0.89
CA VAL A 119 -1.94 46.81 -0.16
C VAL A 119 -1.82 45.31 0.01
N ASP A 120 -2.25 44.82 1.15
CA ASP A 120 -2.18 43.40 1.44
C ASP A 120 -3.05 42.58 0.49
N HIS A 121 -2.44 41.60 -0.13
CA HIS A 121 -3.03 40.68 -1.12
C HIS A 121 -2.73 39.22 -0.84
N LYS A 122 -1.99 38.94 0.23
CA LYS A 122 -1.59 37.59 0.63
C LYS A 122 -2.50 37.12 1.76
N GLY A 123 -2.96 35.88 1.66
CA GLY A 123 -3.68 35.28 2.77
C GLY A 123 -2.74 34.85 3.89
N PRO A 124 -3.28 34.61 5.09
CA PRO A 124 -2.49 34.31 6.28
C PRO A 124 -1.78 32.94 6.20
N GLU A 125 -0.63 32.82 6.83
CA GLU A 125 0.07 31.54 6.98
C GLU A 125 -0.60 30.71 8.08
N ILE A 126 -1.03 29.49 7.73
CA ILE A 126 -1.65 28.52 8.64
C ILE A 126 -0.62 27.46 9.02
N ARG A 127 -0.34 27.29 10.31
CA ARG A 127 0.54 26.22 10.82
C ARG A 127 -0.27 25.22 11.62
N LEU A 128 -0.07 23.92 11.33
CA LEU A 128 -0.76 22.82 12.00
C LEU A 128 0.03 22.32 13.22
N TYR A 129 -0.69 21.70 14.16
CA TYR A 129 -0.07 20.84 15.16
C TYR A 129 0.23 19.46 14.53
N GLY A 130 1.41 18.88 14.83
CA GLY A 130 1.82 17.57 14.31
C GLY A 130 2.03 17.56 12.80
N ASP A 131 2.10 16.36 12.23
CA ASP A 131 2.45 16.15 10.84
C ASP A 131 1.28 16.41 9.89
N GLN A 132 1.60 16.87 8.68
CA GLN A 132 0.61 17.04 7.62
C GLN A 132 0.17 15.71 7.00
N ASN A 133 1.07 14.70 6.99
CA ASN A 133 0.77 13.36 6.51
C ASN A 133 0.78 12.40 7.70
N VAL A 134 -0.36 11.80 7.97
CA VAL A 134 -0.56 10.90 9.12
C VAL A 134 -1.02 9.54 8.60
N THR A 135 -0.49 8.47 9.18
CA THR A 135 -0.97 7.10 8.91
C THR A 135 -1.67 6.57 10.16
N VAL A 136 -2.86 6.00 9.98
CA VAL A 136 -3.71 5.44 11.05
C VAL A 136 -4.12 4.04 10.65
N ASP A 137 -4.07 3.11 11.57
CA ASP A 137 -4.52 1.74 11.30
C ASP A 137 -6.06 1.66 11.28
N LEU A 138 -6.59 0.76 10.46
CA LEU A 138 -8.03 0.54 10.29
C LEU A 138 -8.72 0.25 11.62
N GLY A 139 -9.71 1.06 11.96
CA GLY A 139 -10.50 0.97 13.19
C GLY A 139 -9.85 1.63 14.41
N GLU A 140 -8.65 2.20 14.30
CA GLU A 140 -8.06 3.00 15.37
C GLU A 140 -8.72 4.38 15.47
N LYS A 141 -8.80 4.90 16.70
CA LYS A 141 -9.37 6.21 16.93
C LYS A 141 -8.39 7.30 16.46
N TYR A 142 -8.81 8.11 15.50
CA TYR A 142 -8.08 9.28 15.07
C TYR A 142 -8.64 10.54 15.72
N SER A 143 -7.78 11.38 16.30
CA SER A 143 -8.09 12.70 16.79
C SER A 143 -7.21 13.73 16.09
N ASP A 144 -7.84 14.61 15.31
CA ASP A 144 -7.13 15.65 14.60
C ASP A 144 -6.60 16.73 15.55
N PRO A 145 -5.29 16.98 15.66
CA PRO A 145 -4.71 17.95 16.57
C PRO A 145 -4.97 19.41 16.17
N GLY A 146 -5.44 19.67 14.93
CA GLY A 146 -5.90 20.99 14.50
C GLY A 146 -4.79 21.99 14.15
N VAL A 147 -5.14 23.27 14.23
CA VAL A 147 -4.30 24.42 13.86
C VAL A 147 -3.55 24.95 15.08
N LYS A 148 -2.23 25.15 14.92
CA LYS A 148 -1.34 25.70 15.96
C LYS A 148 -1.43 27.21 16.03
N ASN A 149 -1.29 27.88 14.91
CA ASN A 149 -1.42 29.34 14.79
C ASN A 149 -1.76 29.74 13.36
N VAL A 150 -2.25 30.98 13.25
CA VAL A 150 -2.49 31.66 11.97
C VAL A 150 -1.86 33.03 12.09
N VAL A 151 -1.00 33.39 11.15
CA VAL A 151 -0.28 34.68 11.18
C VAL A 151 -0.36 35.30 9.81
N ASP A 152 -0.80 36.53 9.79
CA ASP A 152 -0.86 37.34 8.61
C ASP A 152 0.22 38.42 8.61
N ASN A 153 0.65 38.86 7.44
CA ASN A 153 1.71 39.85 7.29
C ASN A 153 1.26 41.28 7.64
N SER A 154 -0.03 41.59 7.51
CA SER A 154 -0.63 42.87 7.81
C SER A 154 -1.42 42.89 9.11
N ASP A 155 -2.24 41.87 9.33
CA ASP A 155 -3.12 41.79 10.50
C ASP A 155 -2.43 41.14 11.72
N GLY A 156 -1.22 40.54 11.53
CA GLY A 156 -0.49 39.87 12.58
C GLY A 156 -1.13 38.52 12.96
N ARG A 157 -1.26 38.26 14.27
CA ARG A 157 -1.79 36.98 14.75
C ARG A 157 -3.31 36.97 14.72
N LEU A 158 -3.88 36.06 13.93
CA LEU A 158 -5.33 35.86 13.81
C LEU A 158 -5.83 34.79 14.80
N ASN A 159 -7.14 34.83 15.05
CA ASN A 159 -7.78 33.88 15.96
C ASN A 159 -7.96 32.53 15.28
N VAL A 160 -7.39 31.48 15.87
CA VAL A 160 -7.47 30.10 15.38
C VAL A 160 -8.92 29.58 15.33
N LYS A 161 -9.83 30.14 16.16
CA LYS A 161 -11.24 29.73 16.16
C LYS A 161 -11.99 30.13 14.89
N ASP A 162 -11.45 31.08 14.13
CA ASP A 162 -12.09 31.59 12.89
C ASP A 162 -11.64 30.74 11.67
N VAL A 163 -10.75 29.74 11.87
CA VAL A 163 -10.33 28.83 10.82
C VAL A 163 -11.45 27.85 10.48
N ILE A 164 -11.81 27.83 9.22
CA ILE A 164 -12.82 26.89 8.70
C ILE A 164 -12.16 25.54 8.45
N LYS A 165 -12.64 24.52 9.17
CA LYS A 165 -12.22 23.14 8.97
C LYS A 165 -13.22 22.41 8.08
N LYS A 166 -12.73 21.75 7.02
CA LYS A 166 -13.50 20.90 6.09
C LYS A 166 -12.92 19.50 6.01
N GLY A 167 -13.76 18.52 5.77
CA GLY A 167 -13.37 17.11 5.67
C GLY A 167 -13.56 16.35 6.97
N LYS A 168 -13.65 15.04 6.84
CA LYS A 168 -13.84 14.09 7.94
C LYS A 168 -13.05 12.82 7.63
N VAL A 169 -12.44 12.23 8.64
CA VAL A 169 -11.73 10.95 8.54
C VAL A 169 -12.67 9.84 9.03
N ASP A 170 -12.86 8.82 8.20
CA ASP A 170 -13.56 7.60 8.57
C ASP A 170 -12.54 6.47 8.73
N THR A 171 -12.12 6.21 9.96
CA THR A 171 -11.14 5.16 10.25
C THR A 171 -11.70 3.74 10.16
N SER A 172 -13.01 3.58 9.93
CA SER A 172 -13.61 2.26 9.68
C SER A 172 -13.38 1.75 8.26
N LYS A 173 -12.83 2.59 7.37
CA LYS A 173 -12.57 2.25 5.97
C LYS A 173 -11.18 2.67 5.55
N VAL A 174 -10.48 1.76 4.86
CA VAL A 174 -9.20 2.06 4.22
C VAL A 174 -9.38 3.15 3.17
N GLY A 175 -8.50 4.14 3.18
CA GLY A 175 -8.56 5.24 2.22
C GLY A 175 -7.66 6.41 2.58
N VAL A 176 -7.60 7.37 1.67
CA VAL A 176 -6.90 8.64 1.86
C VAL A 176 -7.94 9.71 2.13
N TYR A 177 -7.85 10.33 3.30
CA TYR A 177 -8.76 11.38 3.75
C TYR A 177 -8.02 12.71 3.84
N GLU A 178 -8.68 13.78 3.45
CA GLU A 178 -8.13 15.12 3.55
C GLU A 178 -8.96 15.98 4.54
N ILE A 179 -8.25 16.70 5.40
CA ILE A 179 -8.80 17.75 6.24
C ILE A 179 -8.20 19.07 5.73
N GLU A 180 -9.04 19.94 5.20
CA GLU A 180 -8.66 21.29 4.74
C GLU A 180 -8.95 22.32 5.83
N TYR A 181 -7.97 23.16 6.11
CA TYR A 181 -8.10 24.33 6.99
C TYR A 181 -8.00 25.57 6.13
N VAL A 182 -8.98 26.44 6.25
CA VAL A 182 -9.09 27.68 5.48
C VAL A 182 -9.14 28.87 6.43
N ALA A 183 -8.29 29.85 6.20
CA ALA A 183 -8.29 31.09 6.94
C ALA A 183 -8.37 32.26 5.99
N PHE A 184 -8.87 33.36 6.51
CA PHE A 184 -8.99 34.65 5.83
C PHE A 184 -8.41 35.73 6.73
N ASP A 185 -7.75 36.71 6.11
CA ASP A 185 -7.38 37.98 6.77
C ASP A 185 -8.53 38.98 6.79
N SER A 186 -8.26 40.19 7.28
CA SER A 186 -9.25 41.29 7.36
C SER A 186 -9.70 41.82 5.99
N LEU A 187 -8.90 41.59 4.95
CA LEU A 187 -9.22 41.90 3.55
C LEU A 187 -9.78 40.71 2.78
N SER A 188 -10.10 39.62 3.46
CA SER A 188 -10.61 38.39 2.86
C SER A 188 -9.64 37.75 1.84
N ASN A 189 -8.32 37.93 2.02
CA ASN A 189 -7.36 37.12 1.32
C ASN A 189 -7.35 35.72 1.95
N LYS A 190 -7.42 34.70 1.10
CA LYS A 190 -7.62 33.31 1.50
C LYS A 190 -6.32 32.56 1.49
N SER A 191 -6.10 31.77 2.52
CA SER A 191 -5.13 30.67 2.52
C SER A 191 -5.78 29.35 2.90
N SER A 192 -5.20 28.27 2.46
CA SER A 192 -5.59 26.94 2.93
C SER A 192 -4.37 26.02 3.07
N VAL A 193 -4.47 25.11 4.03
CA VAL A 193 -3.53 24.03 4.23
C VAL A 193 -4.29 22.73 4.42
N LYS A 194 -3.76 21.62 3.92
CA LYS A 194 -4.38 20.31 4.04
C LYS A 194 -3.58 19.41 4.96
N ARG A 195 -4.28 18.57 5.72
CA ARG A 195 -3.73 17.37 6.36
C ARG A 195 -4.27 16.16 5.64
N THR A 196 -3.37 15.28 5.23
CA THR A 196 -3.69 13.98 4.63
C THR A 196 -3.61 12.90 5.69
N VAL A 197 -4.69 12.14 5.85
CA VAL A 197 -4.75 11.00 6.78
C VAL A 197 -4.96 9.73 5.97
N ASN A 198 -3.96 8.87 5.99
CA ASN A 198 -3.97 7.56 5.30
C ASN A 198 -4.46 6.50 6.29
N VAL A 199 -5.69 6.03 6.12
CA VAL A 199 -6.20 4.88 6.86
C VAL A 199 -5.78 3.61 6.13
N VAL A 200 -5.00 2.78 6.80
CA VAL A 200 -4.38 1.57 6.22
C VAL A 200 -4.73 0.34 7.05
N GLN A 201 -4.76 -0.82 6.41
CA GLN A 201 -4.89 -2.10 7.10
C GLN A 201 -3.54 -2.82 7.09
N LYS A 202 -2.83 -2.82 8.23
CA LYS A 202 -1.58 -3.55 8.38
C LYS A 202 -1.84 -5.01 8.73
N LEU A 203 -0.98 -5.89 8.25
CA LEU A 203 -1.08 -7.33 8.50
C LEU A 203 -0.99 -7.65 10.01
N ALA A 204 0.00 -7.11 10.72
CA ALA A 204 0.18 -7.36 12.14
C ALA A 204 -1.02 -6.91 12.98
N SER A 205 -1.54 -5.71 12.76
CA SER A 205 -2.71 -5.19 13.47
C SER A 205 -3.96 -6.04 13.22
N THR A 206 -4.12 -6.52 11.98
CA THR A 206 -5.24 -7.38 11.59
C THR A 206 -5.17 -8.72 12.32
N ILE A 207 -4.01 -9.37 12.34
CA ILE A 207 -3.80 -10.65 13.03
C ILE A 207 -3.98 -10.47 14.54
N LYS A 208 -3.38 -9.44 15.12
CA LYS A 208 -3.53 -9.14 16.56
C LYS A 208 -4.98 -8.98 16.98
N LYS A 209 -5.78 -8.33 16.14
CA LYS A 209 -7.22 -8.18 16.38
C LYS A 209 -7.96 -9.52 16.27
N ALA A 210 -7.57 -10.38 15.33
CA ALA A 210 -8.19 -11.68 15.11
C ALA A 210 -7.83 -12.69 16.21
N THR A 211 -6.57 -12.71 16.65
CA THR A 211 -6.05 -13.71 17.62
C THR A 211 -6.12 -13.23 19.08
N GLY A 212 -6.34 -11.95 19.31
CA GLY A 212 -6.44 -11.37 20.65
C GLY A 212 -5.14 -11.49 21.46
N LYS A 213 -5.24 -12.05 22.66
CA LYS A 213 -4.07 -12.18 23.58
C LYS A 213 -3.17 -13.38 23.27
N VAL A 214 -3.63 -14.33 22.45
CA VAL A 214 -2.94 -15.59 22.21
C VAL A 214 -1.83 -15.45 21.17
N ASP A 215 -1.96 -14.45 20.26
CA ASP A 215 -1.04 -14.17 19.16
C ASP A 215 -0.88 -15.32 18.13
N TYR A 216 -1.71 -16.37 18.19
CA TYR A 216 -1.75 -17.54 17.32
C TYR A 216 -3.16 -17.78 16.79
N TYR A 217 -3.28 -18.30 15.57
CA TYR A 217 -4.54 -18.85 15.07
C TYR A 217 -4.74 -20.26 15.62
N ILE A 218 -5.98 -20.56 16.01
CA ILE A 218 -6.37 -21.81 16.68
C ILE A 218 -7.56 -22.44 15.95
N GLY A 219 -7.59 -23.77 15.91
CA GLY A 219 -8.69 -24.57 15.36
C GLY A 219 -8.36 -25.25 14.04
N GLU A 220 -9.37 -25.89 13.45
CA GLU A 220 -9.20 -26.73 12.26
C GLU A 220 -9.19 -25.92 10.96
N ASP A 221 -9.97 -24.84 10.87
CA ASP A 221 -10.01 -23.99 9.68
C ASP A 221 -10.25 -22.50 10.00
N PRO A 222 -9.32 -21.83 10.68
CA PRO A 222 -9.43 -20.40 10.93
C PRO A 222 -9.29 -19.58 9.65
N GLU A 223 -9.84 -18.35 9.65
CA GLU A 223 -9.74 -17.40 8.54
C GLU A 223 -8.33 -16.76 8.50
N ASN A 224 -7.31 -17.54 8.13
CA ASN A 224 -5.90 -17.16 8.18
C ASN A 224 -5.15 -17.39 6.87
N TYR A 225 -5.85 -17.47 5.75
CA TYR A 225 -5.25 -17.65 4.44
C TYR A 225 -4.63 -16.35 3.91
N ILE A 226 -3.45 -16.44 3.31
CA ILE A 226 -2.70 -15.33 2.75
C ILE A 226 -1.99 -15.77 1.46
N TYR A 227 -1.96 -14.90 0.46
CA TYR A 227 -1.09 -15.08 -0.71
C TYR A 227 0.33 -14.59 -0.42
N PHE A 228 1.31 -15.46 -0.66
CA PHE A 228 2.72 -15.13 -0.62
C PHE A 228 3.42 -15.76 -1.84
N SER A 229 4.14 -14.96 -2.62
CA SER A 229 4.81 -15.41 -3.85
C SER A 229 3.90 -16.23 -4.79
N ASN A 230 2.68 -15.76 -5.00
CA ASN A 230 1.62 -16.38 -5.84
C ASN A 230 1.13 -17.75 -5.35
N MET A 231 1.51 -18.18 -4.17
CA MET A 231 1.00 -19.40 -3.53
C MET A 231 0.15 -19.05 -2.30
N VAL A 232 -0.68 -19.99 -1.92
CA VAL A 232 -1.48 -19.90 -0.69
C VAL A 232 -0.65 -20.35 0.50
N PHE A 233 -0.63 -19.51 1.53
CA PHE A 233 -0.05 -19.78 2.83
C PHE A 233 -1.10 -19.67 3.91
N ARG A 234 -0.83 -20.23 5.08
CA ARG A 234 -1.61 -20.05 6.31
C ARG A 234 -0.80 -19.22 7.30
N ILE A 235 -1.44 -18.24 7.91
CA ILE A 235 -0.81 -17.47 8.98
C ILE A 235 -0.82 -18.33 10.25
N ILE A 236 0.34 -18.54 10.86
CA ILE A 236 0.46 -19.26 12.13
C ILE A 236 0.16 -18.29 13.28
N GLY A 237 0.82 -17.15 13.29
CA GLY A 237 0.67 -16.18 14.36
C GLY A 237 1.58 -14.98 14.20
N ILE A 238 1.69 -14.20 15.25
CA ILE A 238 2.43 -12.95 15.30
C ILE A 238 3.37 -12.91 16.52
N ASN A 239 4.55 -12.33 16.33
CA ASN A 239 5.46 -11.97 17.40
C ASN A 239 5.90 -10.51 17.21
N GLY A 240 5.35 -9.59 17.99
CA GLY A 240 5.55 -8.15 17.78
C GLY A 240 5.07 -7.69 16.41
N ASN A 241 5.99 -7.31 15.54
CA ASN A 241 5.71 -6.92 14.15
C ASN A 241 6.16 -7.97 13.13
N GLU A 242 6.41 -9.19 13.56
CA GLU A 242 6.81 -10.32 12.72
C GLU A 242 5.65 -11.32 12.61
N VAL A 243 5.27 -11.67 11.39
CA VAL A 243 4.17 -12.60 11.09
C VAL A 243 4.74 -13.90 10.57
N LYS A 244 4.44 -14.99 11.24
CA LYS A 244 4.86 -16.35 10.87
C LYS A 244 3.79 -16.99 9.98
N ILE A 245 4.19 -17.42 8.80
CA ILE A 245 3.33 -18.09 7.81
C ILE A 245 3.92 -19.43 7.41
N VAL A 246 3.08 -20.34 6.93
CA VAL A 246 3.46 -21.66 6.43
C VAL A 246 2.75 -21.93 5.11
N ALA A 247 3.38 -22.59 4.17
CA ALA A 247 2.74 -23.04 2.93
C ALA A 247 1.48 -23.87 3.27
N ASP A 248 0.35 -23.58 2.60
CA ASP A 248 -0.91 -24.29 2.88
C ASP A 248 -0.81 -25.79 2.62
N LYS A 249 0.00 -26.18 1.64
CA LYS A 249 0.24 -27.57 1.24
C LYS A 249 1.73 -27.86 1.13
N ASP A 250 2.10 -29.15 1.05
CA ASP A 250 3.46 -29.56 0.68
C ASP A 250 3.80 -29.01 -0.70
N ILE A 251 4.99 -28.44 -0.85
CA ILE A 251 5.44 -27.85 -2.11
C ILE A 251 6.66 -28.57 -2.69
N ALA A 252 7.18 -29.57 -2.00
CA ALA A 252 8.25 -30.44 -2.46
C ALA A 252 8.23 -31.77 -1.68
N ASN A 253 8.95 -32.74 -2.20
CA ASN A 253 9.27 -34.02 -1.56
C ASN A 253 10.78 -34.19 -1.56
N VAL A 254 11.42 -34.07 -0.40
CA VAL A 254 12.88 -34.20 -0.26
C VAL A 254 13.25 -34.95 1.01
N ASN A 255 14.46 -35.51 1.07
CA ASN A 255 14.98 -36.05 2.32
C ASN A 255 15.32 -34.87 3.30
N TYR A 256 15.32 -35.22 4.59
CA TYR A 256 15.46 -34.20 5.63
C TYR A 256 16.77 -33.39 5.54
N ASP A 257 17.88 -34.07 5.24
CA ASP A 257 19.20 -33.45 5.19
C ASP A 257 19.39 -32.57 3.94
N ALA A 258 18.55 -32.74 2.91
CA ALA A 258 18.55 -31.91 1.70
C ALA A 258 17.65 -30.68 1.79
N ILE A 259 16.89 -30.47 2.88
CA ILE A 259 15.92 -29.38 3.01
C ILE A 259 16.59 -28.00 2.94
N ASP A 260 17.71 -27.80 3.61
CA ASP A 260 18.41 -26.51 3.60
C ASP A 260 18.93 -26.14 2.18
N GLU A 261 19.35 -27.12 1.39
CA GLU A 261 19.73 -26.91 -0.01
C GLU A 261 18.50 -26.64 -0.89
N TRP A 262 17.42 -27.37 -0.66
CA TRP A 262 16.17 -27.12 -1.34
C TRP A 262 15.61 -25.71 -1.02
N PHE A 263 15.77 -25.21 0.20
CA PHE A 263 15.37 -23.83 0.53
C PHE A 263 16.11 -22.77 -0.27
N LYS A 264 17.39 -22.98 -0.63
CA LYS A 264 18.12 -22.06 -1.53
C LYS A 264 17.52 -22.06 -2.93
N TYR A 265 17.18 -23.25 -3.44
CA TYR A 265 16.46 -23.37 -4.71
C TYR A 265 15.09 -22.67 -4.64
N TYR A 266 14.33 -22.90 -3.59
CA TYR A 266 13.02 -22.28 -3.39
C TYR A 266 13.11 -20.76 -3.30
N GLU A 267 14.08 -20.20 -2.58
CA GLU A 267 14.31 -18.77 -2.49
C GLU A 267 14.56 -18.13 -3.86
N ALA A 268 15.33 -18.80 -4.72
CA ALA A 268 15.61 -18.31 -6.06
C ALA A 268 14.33 -18.10 -6.90
N HIS A 269 13.32 -18.93 -6.67
CA HIS A 269 12.04 -18.95 -7.40
C HIS A 269 10.95 -18.06 -6.77
N LEU A 270 11.18 -17.49 -5.60
CA LEU A 270 10.24 -16.50 -5.03
C LEU A 270 10.23 -15.22 -5.86
N THR A 271 9.08 -14.54 -5.88
CA THR A 271 8.99 -13.20 -6.47
C THR A 271 9.87 -12.21 -5.70
N ASP A 272 10.37 -11.18 -6.38
CA ASP A 272 11.21 -10.16 -5.73
C ASP A 272 10.45 -9.40 -4.65
N GLU A 273 9.15 -9.23 -4.82
CA GLU A 273 8.24 -8.64 -3.84
C GLU A 273 8.20 -9.50 -2.57
N ALA A 274 8.01 -10.81 -2.72
CA ALA A 274 7.98 -11.74 -1.61
C ALA A 274 9.32 -11.76 -0.86
N LYS A 275 10.45 -11.80 -1.59
CA LYS A 275 11.80 -11.76 -0.98
C LYS A 275 12.01 -10.53 -0.08
N ARG A 276 11.46 -9.36 -0.46
CA ARG A 276 11.54 -8.13 0.35
C ARG A 276 10.73 -8.15 1.63
N LEU A 277 9.71 -9.01 1.70
CA LEU A 277 8.88 -9.17 2.89
C LEU A 277 9.50 -10.09 3.94
N ILE A 278 10.40 -10.99 3.53
CA ILE A 278 11.00 -11.99 4.43
C ILE A 278 11.86 -11.32 5.49
N VAL A 279 11.71 -11.78 6.73
CA VAL A 279 12.54 -11.43 7.88
C VAL A 279 13.26 -12.71 8.32
N GLU A 280 14.56 -12.62 8.55
CA GLU A 280 15.30 -13.74 9.15
C GLU A 280 14.87 -13.95 10.60
N ALA A 281 14.37 -15.12 10.90
CA ALA A 281 13.83 -15.50 12.20
C ALA A 281 14.52 -16.78 12.74
N LYS A 282 14.30 -17.04 14.00
CA LYS A 282 14.71 -18.29 14.65
C LYS A 282 13.55 -19.27 14.59
N TYR A 283 13.83 -20.49 14.17
CA TYR A 283 12.84 -21.58 14.10
C TYR A 283 13.18 -22.66 15.14
N CYS A 284 12.15 -23.28 15.70
CA CYS A 284 12.33 -24.36 16.65
C CYS A 284 13.01 -25.56 16.01
N ASN A 285 14.13 -26.01 16.59
CA ASN A 285 14.90 -27.16 16.09
C ASN A 285 15.36 -28.09 17.22
N MET A 286 14.63 -28.05 18.35
CA MET A 286 14.97 -28.91 19.48
C MET A 286 14.70 -30.38 19.18
N ASN A 287 15.54 -31.25 19.76
CA ASN A 287 15.27 -32.66 19.81
C ASN A 287 14.15 -32.96 20.81
N ILE A 288 13.23 -33.81 20.46
CA ILE A 288 12.10 -34.21 21.30
C ILE A 288 12.03 -35.70 21.43
N THR A 289 11.33 -36.19 22.43
CA THR A 289 11.07 -37.63 22.63
C THR A 289 9.61 -37.92 22.44
N ASP A 290 9.25 -39.13 22.10
CA ASP A 290 7.86 -39.52 21.87
C ASP A 290 6.95 -39.30 23.10
N LYS A 291 7.53 -39.25 24.31
CA LYS A 291 6.79 -39.02 25.58
C LYS A 291 6.42 -37.55 25.84
N THR A 292 7.01 -36.59 25.11
CA THR A 292 6.86 -35.15 25.42
C THR A 292 6.11 -34.41 24.33
N PHE A 293 5.52 -35.09 23.36
CA PHE A 293 4.91 -34.50 22.18
C PHE A 293 3.83 -33.46 22.52
N ASP A 294 2.84 -33.86 23.32
CA ASP A 294 1.66 -33.03 23.60
C ASP A 294 1.94 -31.85 24.54
N THR A 295 3.10 -31.86 25.21
CA THR A 295 3.50 -30.82 26.15
C THR A 295 4.73 -30.03 25.73
N THR A 296 5.24 -30.31 24.50
CA THR A 296 6.46 -29.69 23.99
C THR A 296 6.27 -28.20 23.77
N GLN A 297 7.09 -27.43 24.49
CA GLN A 297 7.32 -26.02 24.24
C GLN A 297 8.75 -25.87 23.69
N CYS A 298 8.93 -25.03 22.70
CA CYS A 298 10.25 -24.87 22.13
C CYS A 298 11.22 -24.19 23.11
N SER A 299 12.32 -24.86 23.39
CA SER A 299 13.41 -24.35 24.24
C SER A 299 14.73 -24.20 23.49
N ASN A 300 14.84 -24.76 22.28
CA ASN A 300 16.02 -24.64 21.44
C ASN A 300 15.64 -24.17 20.03
N TYR A 301 16.35 -23.15 19.56
CA TYR A 301 16.08 -22.48 18.30
C TYR A 301 17.32 -22.48 17.41
N SER A 302 17.09 -22.51 16.10
CA SER A 302 18.12 -22.32 15.08
C SER A 302 18.80 -20.94 15.21
N VAL A 303 19.92 -20.75 14.52
CA VAL A 303 20.35 -19.41 14.11
C VAL A 303 19.26 -18.74 13.27
N LYS A 304 19.31 -17.44 13.10
CA LYS A 304 18.38 -16.76 12.23
C LYS A 304 18.51 -17.26 10.80
N LYS A 305 17.40 -17.64 10.19
CA LYS A 305 17.27 -18.13 8.81
C LYS A 305 16.04 -17.49 8.15
N LYS A 306 15.98 -17.50 6.82
CA LYS A 306 14.81 -17.07 6.06
C LYS A 306 13.68 -18.10 6.09
N PHE A 307 14.03 -19.39 6.14
CA PHE A 307 13.09 -20.49 6.05
C PHE A 307 13.30 -21.49 7.20
N GLY A 308 12.20 -22.08 7.63
CA GLY A 308 12.17 -23.16 8.59
C GLY A 308 11.10 -24.19 8.24
N LEU A 309 10.86 -25.11 9.13
CA LEU A 309 9.76 -26.07 9.10
C LEU A 309 8.81 -25.82 10.26
N LEU A 310 7.59 -26.35 10.16
CA LEU A 310 6.68 -26.41 11.29
C LEU A 310 7.33 -27.19 12.44
N SER A 311 7.12 -26.73 13.66
CA SER A 311 7.50 -27.46 14.85
C SER A 311 6.28 -28.06 15.54
N VAL A 312 6.54 -29.06 16.37
CA VAL A 312 5.50 -29.63 17.24
C VAL A 312 4.89 -28.56 18.16
N ASP A 313 5.70 -27.62 18.62
CA ASP A 313 5.22 -26.48 19.42
C ASP A 313 4.23 -25.58 18.63
N ASP A 314 4.46 -25.34 17.35
CA ASP A 314 3.52 -24.59 16.51
C ASP A 314 2.17 -25.31 16.40
N ILE A 315 2.22 -26.64 16.19
CA ILE A 315 1.01 -27.45 16.05
C ILE A 315 0.24 -27.47 17.37
N ASN A 316 0.91 -27.71 18.50
CA ASN A 316 0.25 -27.74 19.81
C ASN A 316 -0.40 -26.40 20.16
N LYS A 317 0.25 -25.29 19.86
CA LYS A 317 -0.31 -23.94 20.06
C LYS A 317 -1.54 -23.63 19.18
N SER A 318 -1.64 -24.29 18.04
CA SER A 318 -2.75 -24.08 17.09
C SER A 318 -3.98 -24.95 17.36
N LYS A 319 -3.93 -25.86 18.34
CA LYS A 319 -5.06 -26.68 18.79
C LYS A 319 -5.90 -25.91 19.81
N ALA A 320 -7.23 -26.03 19.73
CA ALA A 320 -8.12 -25.46 20.73
C ALA A 320 -8.13 -26.32 22.02
N SER A 321 -7.95 -27.63 21.88
CA SER A 321 -7.73 -28.58 22.96
C SER A 321 -6.87 -29.77 22.47
N ALA A 322 -6.38 -30.59 23.38
CA ALA A 322 -5.61 -31.79 23.00
C ALA A 322 -6.41 -32.79 22.14
N ALA A 323 -7.74 -32.77 22.23
CA ALA A 323 -8.64 -33.65 21.49
C ALA A 323 -9.09 -33.07 20.14
N GLU A 324 -8.80 -31.80 19.86
CA GLU A 324 -9.19 -31.13 18.61
C GLU A 324 -8.05 -31.08 17.61
N GLY A 325 -8.40 -31.07 16.32
CA GLY A 325 -7.43 -30.94 15.25
C GLY A 325 -6.87 -29.51 15.09
N SER A 326 -5.82 -29.42 14.31
CA SER A 326 -5.20 -28.16 13.92
C SER A 326 -5.18 -28.03 12.41
N TYR A 327 -5.41 -26.83 11.89
CA TYR A 327 -5.23 -26.52 10.46
C TYR A 327 -3.78 -26.74 9.97
N LEU A 328 -2.82 -26.89 10.89
CA LEU A 328 -1.43 -27.19 10.56
C LEU A 328 -1.17 -28.68 10.33
N GLU A 329 -2.07 -29.54 10.79
CA GLU A 329 -2.03 -30.97 10.58
C GLU A 329 -2.59 -31.31 9.19
N MET A 330 -1.83 -32.12 8.42
CA MET A 330 -2.15 -32.47 7.04
C MET A 330 -2.34 -33.98 6.90
N GLY A 331 -3.11 -34.38 5.88
CA GLY A 331 -3.27 -35.77 5.47
C GLY A 331 -2.05 -36.37 4.76
N THR A 332 -0.94 -35.66 4.67
CA THR A 332 0.30 -36.09 4.01
C THR A 332 1.43 -36.24 5.02
N ILE A 333 2.42 -37.06 4.70
CA ILE A 333 3.62 -37.19 5.53
C ILE A 333 4.53 -35.99 5.23
N THR A 334 4.63 -35.07 6.19
CA THR A 334 5.34 -33.81 6.05
C THR A 334 6.41 -33.65 7.14
N TRP A 335 7.62 -33.28 6.77
CA TRP A 335 8.71 -33.02 7.72
C TRP A 335 8.41 -31.90 8.69
N LEU A 336 8.77 -32.13 9.96
CA LEU A 336 8.76 -31.13 11.03
C LEU A 336 10.19 -30.66 11.34
N GLY A 337 10.32 -29.49 11.95
CA GLY A 337 11.62 -28.93 12.36
C GLY A 337 12.29 -29.61 13.55
N ASN A 338 11.64 -30.61 14.13
CA ASN A 338 12.11 -31.34 15.29
C ASN A 338 12.78 -32.67 14.90
N SER A 339 13.86 -32.98 15.55
CA SER A 339 14.54 -34.29 15.40
C SER A 339 14.41 -35.12 16.68
N LYS A 340 14.48 -36.45 16.52
CA LYS A 340 14.60 -37.37 17.64
C LYS A 340 16.07 -37.57 18.02
N ASP A 341 16.91 -37.75 17.00
CA ASP A 341 18.33 -37.97 17.12
C ASP A 341 19.06 -37.54 15.83
N SER A 342 20.35 -37.91 15.70
CA SER A 342 21.14 -37.58 14.51
C SER A 342 20.59 -38.15 13.20
N ASN A 343 19.93 -39.32 13.27
CA ASN A 343 19.50 -40.06 12.09
C ASN A 343 18.00 -39.96 11.80
N ASN A 344 17.20 -39.52 12.79
CA ASN A 344 15.76 -39.52 12.71
C ASN A 344 15.19 -38.12 13.00
N ALA A 345 14.25 -37.70 12.16
CA ALA A 345 13.47 -36.50 12.32
C ALA A 345 11.97 -36.80 12.38
N TYR A 346 11.21 -35.93 13.01
CA TYR A 346 9.75 -36.10 13.09
C TYR A 346 9.08 -35.64 11.80
N ALA A 347 8.04 -36.38 11.43
CA ALA A 347 7.11 -35.99 10.40
C ALA A 347 5.67 -36.08 10.93
N ASN A 348 4.83 -35.19 10.47
CA ASN A 348 3.40 -35.29 10.64
C ASN A 348 2.87 -36.41 9.73
N ARG A 349 2.02 -37.28 10.24
CA ARG A 349 1.42 -38.38 9.49
C ARG A 349 -0.05 -38.48 9.80
N ASP A 350 -0.88 -38.45 8.78
CA ASP A 350 -2.27 -38.87 8.95
C ASP A 350 -2.36 -40.41 9.05
N TYR A 351 -3.19 -40.88 9.96
CA TYR A 351 -3.34 -42.32 10.17
C TYR A 351 -4.51 -42.85 9.34
N PHE A 352 -4.25 -43.89 8.56
CA PHE A 352 -5.24 -44.52 7.66
C PHE A 352 -6.32 -45.33 8.38
N TYR A 353 -6.12 -45.67 9.68
CA TYR A 353 -7.02 -46.50 10.48
C TYR A 353 -7.10 -45.98 11.91
N GLY A 354 -8.06 -45.11 12.17
CA GLY A 354 -8.40 -44.72 13.54
C GLY A 354 -8.11 -43.24 13.89
N THR A 355 -8.50 -42.87 15.05
CA THR A 355 -8.74 -41.51 15.50
C THR A 355 -7.52 -40.69 15.90
N ASP A 356 -6.29 -41.22 15.80
CA ASP A 356 -5.11 -40.54 16.33
C ASP A 356 -4.16 -40.09 15.23
N LYS A 357 -4.04 -38.77 15.05
CA LYS A 357 -2.98 -38.14 14.27
C LYS A 357 -1.64 -38.41 14.97
N VAL A 358 -0.75 -39.14 14.31
CA VAL A 358 0.50 -39.58 14.93
C VAL A 358 1.68 -38.84 14.31
N TYR A 359 2.49 -38.26 15.16
CA TYR A 359 3.80 -37.77 14.81
C TYR A 359 4.80 -38.93 15.01
N MET A 360 5.54 -39.25 13.99
CA MET A 360 6.51 -40.35 14.06
C MET A 360 7.89 -39.86 13.66
N ALA A 361 8.88 -40.41 14.30
CA ALA A 361 10.26 -40.22 13.88
C ALA A 361 10.59 -41.19 12.74
N PHE A 362 11.08 -40.65 11.64
CA PHE A 362 11.50 -41.37 10.46
C PHE A 362 12.98 -41.15 10.19
N ASN A 363 13.63 -42.12 9.57
CA ASN A 363 14.99 -41.94 9.08
C ASN A 363 15.02 -40.77 8.06
N LYS A 364 16.00 -39.88 8.22
CA LYS A 364 16.15 -38.67 7.43
C LYS A 364 16.37 -38.88 5.93
N VAL A 365 16.72 -40.12 5.53
CA VAL A 365 16.89 -40.50 4.11
C VAL A 365 15.58 -40.59 3.33
N HIS A 366 14.44 -40.71 4.01
CA HIS A 366 13.14 -40.74 3.34
C HIS A 366 12.82 -39.39 2.71
N ASN A 367 12.11 -39.40 1.58
CA ASN A 367 11.57 -38.22 0.95
C ASN A 367 10.12 -37.98 1.44
N PHE A 368 9.90 -36.92 2.13
CA PHE A 368 8.57 -36.51 2.60
C PHE A 368 8.26 -35.06 2.21
N GLY A 369 7.02 -34.68 2.38
CA GLY A 369 6.53 -33.35 2.09
C GLY A 369 7.27 -32.25 2.84
N VAL A 370 7.44 -31.11 2.21
CA VAL A 370 8.02 -29.92 2.81
C VAL A 370 7.06 -28.74 2.69
N ARG A 371 6.71 -28.17 3.83
CA ARG A 371 5.96 -26.93 3.96
C ARG A 371 6.89 -25.85 4.53
N PRO A 372 7.43 -24.93 3.72
CA PRO A 372 8.25 -23.84 4.24
C PRO A 372 7.47 -23.00 5.24
N VAL A 373 8.11 -22.73 6.36
CA VAL A 373 7.71 -21.72 7.32
C VAL A 373 8.55 -20.48 7.11
N ILE A 374 7.90 -19.33 6.99
CA ILE A 374 8.54 -18.07 6.66
C ILE A 374 8.05 -17.00 7.66
N THR A 375 8.93 -16.12 8.06
CA THR A 375 8.56 -14.94 8.84
C THR A 375 8.59 -13.71 7.93
N ILE A 376 7.51 -12.96 7.92
CA ILE A 376 7.35 -11.76 7.08
C ILE A 376 7.06 -10.52 7.92
N LYS A 377 7.28 -9.35 7.30
CA LYS A 377 7.04 -8.02 7.92
C LYS A 377 5.54 -7.81 8.18
N GLY A 378 5.20 -7.52 9.41
CA GLY A 378 3.82 -7.28 9.82
C GLY A 378 3.28 -5.88 9.53
N ASP A 379 4.15 -4.91 9.20
CA ASP A 379 3.76 -3.59 8.71
C ASP A 379 3.33 -3.59 7.23
N SER A 380 3.39 -4.75 6.57
CA SER A 380 2.87 -4.96 5.22
C SER A 380 1.38 -4.61 5.15
N LEU A 381 1.00 -3.89 4.09
CA LEU A 381 -0.38 -3.43 3.92
C LEU A 381 -1.22 -4.48 3.22
N ILE A 382 -2.36 -4.81 3.80
CA ILE A 382 -3.40 -5.61 3.16
C ILE A 382 -4.17 -4.70 2.20
N ILE A 383 -4.24 -5.09 0.93
CA ILE A 383 -4.98 -4.37 -0.11
C ILE A 383 -6.34 -4.98 -0.40
N SER A 384 -6.50 -6.26 -0.13
CA SER A 384 -7.78 -6.99 -0.27
C SER A 384 -7.71 -8.36 0.42
N GLY A 385 -8.85 -9.04 0.47
CA GLY A 385 -9.01 -10.33 1.12
C GLY A 385 -9.49 -10.22 2.56
N ASN A 386 -10.00 -11.31 3.09
CA ASN A 386 -10.53 -11.41 4.44
C ASN A 386 -9.96 -12.60 5.23
N GLY A 387 -8.98 -13.30 4.67
CA GLY A 387 -8.34 -14.46 5.29
C GLY A 387 -9.06 -15.79 5.09
N LYS A 388 -10.18 -15.84 4.36
CA LYS A 388 -10.85 -17.09 4.00
C LYS A 388 -10.15 -17.82 2.86
N ALA A 389 -10.39 -19.11 2.71
CA ALA A 389 -9.79 -19.93 1.66
C ALA A 389 -10.14 -19.44 0.25
N ASP A 390 -11.36 -18.97 0.04
CA ASP A 390 -11.82 -18.41 -1.25
C ASP A 390 -11.38 -16.97 -1.48
N ASN A 391 -10.96 -16.25 -0.40
CA ASN A 391 -10.53 -14.86 -0.46
C ASN A 391 -9.36 -14.57 0.50
N PRO A 392 -8.18 -15.16 0.28
CA PRO A 392 -7.00 -14.96 1.10
C PRO A 392 -6.56 -13.48 1.16
N TYR A 393 -5.90 -13.07 2.23
CA TYR A 393 -5.29 -11.75 2.31
C TYR A 393 -4.30 -11.55 1.17
N LYS A 394 -4.35 -10.38 0.53
CA LYS A 394 -3.41 -9.92 -0.50
C LYS A 394 -2.69 -8.70 0.01
N LEU A 395 -1.37 -8.76 0.02
CA LEU A 395 -0.53 -7.65 0.47
C LEU A 395 -0.31 -6.63 -0.66
N LYS A 396 0.13 -5.44 -0.32
CA LYS A 396 0.40 -4.37 -1.30
C LYS A 396 1.34 -4.82 -2.42
N ASP A 397 2.27 -5.70 -2.11
CA ASP A 397 3.24 -6.23 -3.05
C ASP A 397 2.72 -7.47 -3.82
N TYR A 398 1.44 -7.82 -3.65
CA TYR A 398 0.81 -8.90 -4.42
C TYR A 398 0.75 -8.54 -5.89
N ILE A 399 1.34 -9.39 -6.72
CA ILE A 399 1.24 -9.32 -8.16
C ILE A 399 0.18 -10.33 -8.60
N LYS A 400 -0.85 -9.85 -9.29
CA LYS A 400 -1.83 -10.76 -9.87
C LYS A 400 -1.14 -11.69 -10.86
N PRO A 401 -1.29 -13.01 -10.74
CA PRO A 401 -0.69 -13.96 -11.69
C PRO A 401 -1.07 -13.60 -13.12
N LYS A 402 -0.09 -13.58 -14.02
CA LYS A 402 -0.34 -13.37 -15.44
C LYS A 402 -1.11 -14.56 -15.99
N LYS A 403 -2.11 -14.30 -16.82
CA LYS A 403 -2.78 -15.34 -17.62
C LYS A 403 -1.91 -15.72 -18.82
N ASN A 404 -2.00 -16.96 -19.26
CA ASN A 404 -1.34 -17.46 -20.48
C ASN A 404 0.19 -17.28 -20.47
N VAL A 405 0.83 -17.61 -19.36
CA VAL A 405 2.29 -17.75 -19.29
C VAL A 405 2.67 -19.20 -19.63
N GLU A 406 3.86 -19.38 -20.18
CA GLU A 406 4.39 -20.73 -20.43
C GLU A 406 4.56 -21.48 -19.12
N LEU A 407 4.09 -22.74 -19.11
CA LEU A 407 4.01 -23.54 -17.88
C LEU A 407 5.39 -23.85 -17.30
N ASN A 408 6.39 -24.04 -18.15
CA ASN A 408 7.77 -24.29 -17.76
C ASN A 408 8.49 -23.07 -17.16
N THR A 409 7.87 -21.89 -17.21
CA THR A 409 8.35 -20.68 -16.51
C THR A 409 7.81 -20.56 -15.08
N ARG A 410 7.00 -21.52 -14.67
CA ARG A 410 6.41 -21.59 -13.34
C ARG A 410 7.26 -22.47 -12.44
N PHE A 411 6.95 -22.57 -11.17
CA PHE A 411 7.73 -23.34 -10.22
C PHE A 411 6.86 -24.25 -9.35
N THR A 412 7.50 -25.20 -8.72
CA THR A 412 6.88 -26.18 -7.84
C THR A 412 6.06 -25.54 -6.74
N GLY A 413 4.84 -26.03 -6.52
CA GLY A 413 3.90 -25.56 -5.52
C GLY A 413 2.86 -24.57 -6.05
N GLU A 414 3.04 -24.01 -7.25
CA GLU A 414 2.02 -23.14 -7.85
C GLU A 414 0.82 -23.92 -8.36
N TYR A 415 -0.33 -23.23 -8.35
CA TYR A 415 -1.57 -23.79 -8.87
C TYR A 415 -1.87 -23.30 -10.28
N ILE A 416 -2.40 -24.20 -11.09
CA ILE A 416 -2.89 -23.91 -12.44
C ILE A 416 -4.33 -24.41 -12.59
N SER A 417 -5.12 -23.72 -13.38
CA SER A 417 -6.43 -24.19 -13.84
C SER A 417 -6.28 -24.76 -15.24
N TYR A 418 -6.58 -26.03 -15.41
CA TYR A 418 -6.52 -26.71 -16.71
C TYR A 418 -7.64 -27.72 -16.83
N GLY A 419 -8.34 -27.71 -17.98
CA GLY A 419 -9.47 -28.62 -18.23
C GLY A 419 -10.61 -28.52 -17.21
N GLY A 420 -10.81 -27.35 -16.61
CA GLY A 420 -11.84 -27.14 -15.58
C GLY A 420 -11.46 -27.61 -14.18
N LEU A 421 -10.28 -28.22 -14.01
CA LEU A 421 -9.78 -28.74 -12.75
C LEU A 421 -8.65 -27.87 -12.20
N LEU A 422 -8.41 -28.00 -10.89
CA LEU A 422 -7.28 -27.37 -10.19
C LEU A 422 -6.12 -28.36 -10.11
N TRP A 423 -4.97 -27.93 -10.60
CA TRP A 423 -3.74 -28.72 -10.59
C TRP A 423 -2.64 -27.98 -9.84
N ARG A 424 -1.73 -28.74 -9.26
CA ARG A 424 -0.52 -28.21 -8.65
C ARG A 424 0.72 -28.64 -9.45
N ILE A 425 1.62 -27.69 -9.68
CA ILE A 425 2.93 -27.98 -10.25
C ILE A 425 3.76 -28.71 -9.20
N VAL A 426 4.22 -29.91 -9.51
CA VAL A 426 5.07 -30.70 -8.62
C VAL A 426 6.51 -30.74 -9.08
N ASP A 427 6.76 -30.55 -10.39
CA ASP A 427 8.11 -30.45 -10.92
C ASP A 427 8.12 -29.74 -12.28
N VAL A 428 9.25 -29.09 -12.60
CA VAL A 428 9.54 -28.52 -13.91
C VAL A 428 10.80 -29.16 -14.45
N ASN A 429 10.64 -30.02 -15.44
CA ASN A 429 11.72 -30.82 -15.98
C ASN A 429 12.69 -29.99 -16.85
N LYS A 430 13.92 -30.44 -16.97
CA LYS A 430 14.95 -29.78 -17.79
C LYS A 430 14.62 -29.73 -19.28
N ASP A 431 13.80 -30.65 -19.75
CA ASP A 431 13.31 -30.72 -21.14
C ASP A 431 12.17 -29.72 -21.45
N GLY A 432 11.77 -28.93 -20.45
CA GLY A 432 10.68 -27.95 -20.56
C GLY A 432 9.29 -28.49 -20.27
N THR A 433 9.17 -29.80 -19.96
CA THR A 433 7.89 -30.35 -19.51
C THR A 433 7.61 -30.01 -18.05
N THR A 434 6.35 -29.91 -17.68
CA THR A 434 5.93 -29.61 -16.30
C THR A 434 5.05 -30.75 -15.78
N LYS A 435 5.47 -31.33 -14.65
CA LYS A 435 4.70 -32.36 -13.96
C LYS A 435 3.67 -31.69 -13.04
N VAL A 436 2.43 -32.07 -13.20
CA VAL A 436 1.32 -31.53 -12.42
C VAL A 436 0.56 -32.64 -11.70
N TYR A 437 0.02 -32.32 -10.54
CA TYR A 437 -0.83 -33.18 -9.73
C TYR A 437 -2.24 -32.57 -9.67
N CYS A 438 -3.28 -33.37 -9.93
CA CYS A 438 -4.66 -32.94 -9.78
C CYS A 438 -5.01 -32.88 -8.28
N GLU A 439 -5.41 -31.72 -7.80
CA GLU A 439 -5.80 -31.50 -6.40
C GLU A 439 -7.18 -32.07 -6.06
N GLN A 440 -7.96 -32.40 -7.05
CA GLN A 440 -9.33 -32.88 -6.90
C GLN A 440 -9.44 -34.33 -7.38
N SER A 441 -10.25 -35.12 -6.70
CA SER A 441 -10.68 -36.41 -7.24
C SER A 441 -11.47 -36.17 -8.54
N LEU A 442 -11.30 -37.06 -9.50
CA LEU A 442 -12.16 -37.04 -10.70
C LEU A 442 -13.56 -37.51 -10.34
N TYR A 443 -14.55 -36.84 -10.89
CA TYR A 443 -15.95 -37.17 -10.71
C TYR A 443 -16.56 -37.52 -12.06
N ASP A 444 -17.43 -38.53 -12.06
CA ASP A 444 -18.34 -38.86 -13.14
C ASP A 444 -19.75 -38.43 -12.71
N GLN A 445 -20.26 -37.37 -13.31
CA GLN A 445 -21.46 -36.66 -12.84
C GLN A 445 -21.26 -36.12 -11.43
N GLU A 446 -21.84 -36.70 -10.39
CA GLU A 446 -21.70 -36.27 -8.99
C GLU A 446 -20.89 -37.26 -8.12
N ASP A 447 -20.52 -38.41 -8.67
CA ASP A 447 -19.85 -39.47 -7.94
C ASP A 447 -18.32 -39.49 -8.22
N PRO A 448 -17.49 -39.75 -7.19
CA PRO A 448 -16.04 -39.92 -7.38
C PRO A 448 -15.75 -41.13 -8.23
N VAL A 449 -14.83 -40.99 -9.19
CA VAL A 449 -14.36 -42.11 -10.01
C VAL A 449 -13.47 -43.01 -9.14
N ILE A 450 -14.00 -44.17 -8.76
CA ILE A 450 -13.28 -45.16 -7.95
C ILE A 450 -12.86 -46.28 -8.87
N VAL A 451 -11.56 -46.63 -8.87
CA VAL A 451 -11.01 -47.69 -9.67
C VAL A 451 -10.08 -48.57 -8.81
N MET A 452 -10.06 -49.87 -9.08
CA MET A 452 -9.14 -50.80 -8.44
C MET A 452 -7.75 -50.58 -9.03
N TYR A 453 -6.69 -50.71 -8.19
CA TYR A 453 -5.30 -50.58 -8.64
C TYR A 453 -4.93 -51.72 -9.63
N ASP A 454 -5.47 -52.90 -9.40
CA ASP A 454 -5.34 -54.08 -10.27
C ASP A 454 -6.68 -54.82 -10.32
N GLU A 455 -7.49 -54.55 -11.34
CA GLU A 455 -8.83 -55.14 -11.53
C GLU A 455 -8.78 -56.65 -11.72
N LYS A 456 -7.67 -57.16 -12.19
CA LYS A 456 -7.49 -58.62 -12.43
C LYS A 456 -6.95 -59.36 -11.22
N LEU A 457 -6.65 -58.68 -10.12
CA LEU A 457 -6.12 -59.22 -8.88
C LEU A 457 -4.89 -60.14 -9.13
N THR A 458 -4.04 -59.75 -10.06
CA THR A 458 -2.83 -60.49 -10.43
C THR A 458 -1.74 -60.39 -9.34
N GLY A 459 -1.94 -59.56 -8.34
CA GLY A 459 -0.96 -59.23 -7.32
C GLY A 459 0.19 -58.34 -7.81
N ASN A 460 0.13 -57.89 -9.05
CA ASN A 460 1.14 -57.00 -9.59
C ASN A 460 0.75 -55.54 -9.26
N LEU A 461 1.38 -54.96 -8.27
CA LEU A 461 1.20 -53.57 -7.84
C LEU A 461 2.11 -52.58 -8.57
N THR A 462 2.73 -53.00 -9.68
CA THR A 462 3.52 -52.08 -10.51
C THR A 462 2.61 -51.29 -11.44
N TYR A 463 2.79 -49.97 -11.47
CA TYR A 463 2.09 -49.09 -12.43
C TYR A 463 2.42 -49.51 -13.86
N ASN A 464 1.41 -49.88 -14.65
CA ASN A 464 1.60 -50.33 -16.01
C ASN A 464 0.54 -49.73 -16.95
N PRO A 465 0.89 -48.68 -17.73
CA PRO A 465 -0.06 -48.00 -18.62
C PRO A 465 -0.47 -48.88 -19.83
N LYS A 466 0.19 -50.00 -20.08
CA LYS A 466 -0.11 -50.90 -21.20
C LYS A 466 -0.91 -52.15 -20.79
N GLN A 467 -1.01 -52.43 -19.50
CA GLN A 467 -1.72 -53.59 -18.97
C GLN A 467 -3.21 -53.27 -18.71
N HIS A 468 -4.10 -53.82 -19.50
CA HIS A 468 -5.53 -53.65 -19.29
C HIS A 468 -5.95 -54.13 -17.88
N GLY A 469 -6.71 -53.31 -17.19
CA GLY A 469 -7.16 -53.54 -15.80
C GLY A 469 -6.15 -53.07 -14.72
N ASN A 470 -4.98 -52.57 -15.11
CA ASN A 470 -4.06 -51.90 -14.19
C ASN A 470 -4.43 -50.41 -14.05
N ILE A 471 -4.22 -49.85 -12.88
CA ILE A 471 -4.51 -48.42 -12.61
C ILE A 471 -3.86 -47.49 -13.64
N GLY A 472 -2.62 -47.83 -14.07
CA GLY A 472 -1.93 -47.05 -15.10
C GLY A 472 -2.66 -47.01 -16.44
N TYR A 473 -3.18 -48.19 -16.88
CA TYR A 473 -3.99 -48.26 -18.09
C TYR A 473 -5.29 -47.47 -17.97
N ILE A 474 -5.96 -47.57 -16.82
CA ILE A 474 -7.22 -46.91 -16.55
C ILE A 474 -6.99 -45.41 -16.58
N ILE A 475 -5.99 -44.88 -15.87
CA ILE A 475 -5.68 -43.45 -15.84
C ILE A 475 -5.37 -42.93 -17.26
N ASN A 476 -4.51 -43.61 -18.01
CA ASN A 476 -4.12 -43.18 -19.35
C ASN A 476 -5.24 -43.23 -20.38
N ASN A 477 -6.20 -44.12 -20.26
CA ASN A 477 -7.26 -44.29 -21.24
C ASN A 477 -8.54 -43.55 -20.83
N ARG A 478 -8.88 -43.56 -19.52
CA ARG A 478 -10.11 -42.91 -19.04
C ARG A 478 -9.94 -41.45 -18.69
N SER A 479 -8.72 -40.96 -18.40
CA SER A 479 -8.51 -39.57 -18.11
C SER A 479 -9.00 -38.65 -19.26
N ARG A 480 -8.95 -39.13 -20.51
CA ARG A 480 -9.45 -38.39 -21.67
C ARG A 480 -10.95 -38.15 -21.67
N GLU A 481 -11.70 -38.94 -20.91
CA GLU A 481 -13.15 -38.78 -20.75
C GLU A 481 -13.49 -37.58 -19.86
N PHE A 482 -12.57 -37.23 -18.94
CA PHE A 482 -12.81 -36.21 -17.90
C PHE A 482 -11.95 -34.96 -18.06
N ILE A 483 -10.84 -35.05 -18.84
CA ILE A 483 -9.83 -33.99 -18.94
C ILE A 483 -9.45 -33.76 -20.41
N ASP A 484 -9.30 -32.49 -20.82
CA ASP A 484 -8.66 -32.16 -22.10
C ASP A 484 -7.17 -32.51 -22.05
N THR A 485 -6.76 -33.55 -22.78
CA THR A 485 -5.39 -34.04 -22.81
C THR A 485 -4.55 -33.45 -23.93
N LYS A 486 -5.00 -32.42 -24.61
CA LYS A 486 -4.34 -31.80 -25.77
C LYS A 486 -2.87 -31.44 -25.53
N TYR A 487 -2.50 -31.07 -24.32
CA TYR A 487 -1.14 -30.66 -23.98
C TYR A 487 -0.38 -31.72 -23.18
N PHE A 488 -0.95 -32.89 -23.00
CA PHE A 488 -0.28 -33.99 -22.30
C PHE A 488 0.85 -34.58 -23.16
N VAL A 489 1.97 -34.85 -22.54
CA VAL A 489 3.09 -35.55 -23.13
C VAL A 489 3.27 -36.87 -22.39
N ASN A 490 3.60 -37.96 -23.14
CA ASN A 490 3.93 -39.23 -22.52
C ASN A 490 5.28 -39.09 -21.80
N HIS A 491 5.29 -39.42 -20.53
CA HIS A 491 6.50 -39.48 -19.72
C HIS A 491 6.57 -40.86 -19.04
N GLU A 492 7.76 -41.43 -18.99
CA GLU A 492 7.97 -42.60 -18.14
C GLU A 492 7.94 -42.18 -16.68
N ILE A 493 7.13 -42.84 -15.87
CA ILE A 493 6.97 -42.60 -14.43
C ILE A 493 7.86 -43.58 -13.67
#